data_74dbf3056782d6f66d2f2f5e61c94260
#
_entry.id   74dbf3056782d6f66d2f2f5e61c94260
#
_cell.length_a   1.000
_cell.length_b   1.000
_cell.length_c   1.000
_cell.angle_alpha   90.00
_cell.angle_beta   90.00
_cell.angle_gamma   90.00
#
_symmetry.space_group_name_H-M   'P 1'
#
loop_
_entity.id
_entity.type
_entity.pdbx_description
1 polymer ?
#
loop_
_entity_poly.entity_id
_entity_poly.type
_entity_poly.pdbx_seq_one_letter_code
_entity_poly.pdbx_strand_id
1 'polypeptide(L)'
;MYAHNVLQYEDKNLRGRCRKLIPVTLLEYNAQERLRSIQKLSKKDKLLDVDVSLQDMIILELLSWFKNYFFTWVDCMECKHCGGETAFSHMSTDPKLLVYTERIELHRCRSCHEFTPFPRYTDLNILLETRRGRCGEWANTFTLCCRAMNWDARFVVEENDHVWTEVYSITQKRWLHCDPCENICDTPLIYETGWNKNISYVIAYSAEEVQDVTWRYSSNHKEVLKRRKNCLEAELLDALLEIRDKKQKELSESRKEYLTKRMLMEVVEFLVEKKPNDVDNKGRISGSAAWKLTRGEIQSEVKSHIWSIHSNYIGDSKTVTIKYCCSQDKYECSADSISINGMDWSSGAFSHESVFRKVEEDWKMAYICRKDGEEKGTLTWKLDVGSNQRGLKSLDVFFDYTTFENGAVDVTICSEHACYILPKGEKQISLSEMQAAREITITAVLKGGKGDCAWQHAQLFRQHLDSSEYPFSITLTFE
;
A
#
# COMPACT_ATOMS: atom_id res chain seq x y z
N MET A 1 5.72 -23.62 5.00
CA MET A 1 5.64 -22.57 6.05
C MET A 1 4.19 -22.19 6.35
N TYR A 2 3.45 -21.48 5.49
CA TYR A 2 2.06 -21.01 5.77
C TYR A 2 1.09 -22.12 6.14
N ALA A 3 1.13 -23.27 5.45
CA ALA A 3 0.25 -24.41 5.71
C ALA A 3 0.34 -24.96 7.15
N HIS A 4 1.48 -24.76 7.82
CA HIS A 4 1.68 -25.12 9.23
C HIS A 4 1.28 -23.98 10.17
N ASN A 5 1.64 -22.75 9.83
CA ASN A 5 1.39 -21.58 10.69
C ASN A 5 -0.11 -21.35 10.97
N VAL A 6 -0.98 -21.68 10.02
CA VAL A 6 -2.45 -21.51 10.20
C VAL A 6 -3.05 -22.43 11.26
N LEU A 7 -2.34 -23.47 11.70
CA LEU A 7 -2.81 -24.38 12.78
C LEU A 7 -2.87 -23.66 14.13
N GLN A 8 -2.08 -22.61 14.35
CA GLN A 8 -2.12 -21.83 15.57
C GLN A 8 -3.49 -21.16 15.80
N TYR A 9 -4.25 -20.87 14.72
CA TYR A 9 -5.60 -20.31 14.85
C TYR A 9 -6.60 -21.26 15.53
N GLU A 10 -6.28 -22.54 15.63
CA GLU A 10 -7.14 -23.55 16.26
C GLU A 10 -6.82 -23.77 17.75
N ASP A 11 -5.77 -23.13 18.28
CA ASP A 11 -5.47 -23.18 19.71
C ASP A 11 -6.61 -22.55 20.53
N LYS A 12 -7.24 -23.38 21.39
CA LYS A 12 -8.41 -22.98 22.16
C LYS A 12 -8.12 -21.85 23.15
N ASN A 13 -6.92 -21.83 23.75
CA ASN A 13 -6.54 -20.81 24.72
C ASN A 13 -6.30 -19.48 24.02
N LEU A 14 -5.60 -19.51 22.88
CA LEU A 14 -5.34 -18.34 22.06
C LEU A 14 -6.65 -17.73 21.52
N ARG A 15 -7.55 -18.57 20.98
CA ARG A 15 -8.90 -18.14 20.55
C ARG A 15 -9.70 -17.55 21.70
N GLY A 16 -9.66 -18.17 22.88
CA GLY A 16 -10.35 -17.68 24.07
C GLY A 16 -9.79 -16.33 24.55
N ARG A 17 -8.47 -16.11 24.50
CA ARG A 17 -7.84 -14.80 24.79
C ARG A 17 -8.27 -13.76 23.75
N CYS A 18 -8.19 -14.09 22.48
CA CYS A 18 -8.60 -13.19 21.40
C CYS A 18 -10.09 -12.80 21.53
N ARG A 19 -10.99 -13.77 21.80
CA ARG A 19 -12.43 -13.54 21.97
C ARG A 19 -12.75 -12.53 23.07
N LYS A 20 -12.01 -12.56 24.17
CA LYS A 20 -12.17 -11.60 25.28
C LYS A 20 -11.81 -10.17 24.93
N LEU A 21 -10.96 -9.97 23.92
CA LEU A 21 -10.55 -8.64 23.46
C LEU A 21 -11.56 -8.03 22.48
N ILE A 22 -12.34 -8.87 21.80
CA ILE A 22 -13.35 -8.41 20.82
C ILE A 22 -14.59 -7.92 21.55
N PRO A 23 -15.08 -6.68 21.33
CA PRO A 23 -16.29 -6.15 21.95
C PRO A 23 -17.55 -6.71 21.28
N VAL A 24 -17.76 -8.02 21.39
CA VAL A 24 -18.76 -8.79 20.62
C VAL A 24 -20.14 -8.19 20.70
N THR A 25 -20.61 -7.84 21.91
CA THR A 25 -21.96 -7.29 22.12
C THR A 25 -22.16 -5.97 21.36
N LEU A 26 -21.12 -5.11 21.32
CA LEU A 26 -21.16 -3.86 20.56
C LEU A 26 -21.21 -4.13 19.06
N LEU A 27 -20.38 -5.07 18.55
CA LEU A 27 -20.36 -5.42 17.14
C LEU A 27 -21.69 -6.02 16.70
N GLU A 28 -22.29 -6.89 17.53
CA GLU A 28 -23.61 -7.49 17.26
C GLU A 28 -24.72 -6.42 17.23
N TYR A 29 -24.70 -5.47 18.18
CA TYR A 29 -25.65 -4.36 18.19
C TYR A 29 -25.54 -3.51 16.91
N ASN A 30 -24.36 -3.07 16.57
CA ASN A 30 -24.13 -2.27 15.35
C ASN A 30 -24.53 -3.03 14.07
N ALA A 31 -24.18 -4.31 14.00
CA ALA A 31 -24.53 -5.18 12.89
C ALA A 31 -26.06 -5.35 12.74
N GLN A 32 -26.79 -5.46 13.83
CA GLN A 32 -28.26 -5.50 13.81
C GLN A 32 -28.87 -4.21 13.27
N GLU A 33 -28.36 -3.05 13.68
CA GLU A 33 -28.83 -1.76 13.17
C GLU A 33 -28.51 -1.59 11.68
N ARG A 34 -27.33 -2.03 11.24
CA ARG A 34 -26.95 -2.04 9.82
C ARG A 34 -27.89 -2.96 9.01
N LEU A 35 -28.14 -4.17 9.49
CA LEU A 35 -29.03 -5.14 8.84
C LEU A 35 -30.46 -4.60 8.73
N ARG A 36 -31.00 -4.00 9.83
CA ARG A 36 -32.32 -3.34 9.80
C ARG A 36 -32.40 -2.23 8.76
N SER A 37 -31.34 -1.44 8.63
CA SER A 37 -31.28 -0.36 7.64
C SER A 37 -31.31 -0.90 6.21
N ILE A 38 -30.54 -1.95 5.90
CA ILE A 38 -30.54 -2.63 4.60
C ILE A 38 -31.92 -3.21 4.31
N GLN A 39 -32.55 -3.91 5.27
CA GLN A 39 -33.87 -4.48 5.10
C GLN A 39 -34.97 -3.42 4.85
N LYS A 40 -34.86 -2.23 5.47
CA LYS A 40 -35.75 -1.10 5.20
C LYS A 40 -35.59 -0.57 3.77
N LEU A 41 -34.36 -0.49 3.26
CA LEU A 41 -34.06 -0.06 1.91
C LEU A 41 -34.55 -1.07 0.89
N SER A 42 -34.29 -2.37 1.10
CA SER A 42 -34.75 -3.46 0.23
C SER A 42 -36.29 -3.52 0.12
N LYS A 43 -37.02 -3.25 1.21
CA LYS A 43 -38.50 -3.16 1.17
C LYS A 43 -39.02 -1.97 0.36
N LYS A 44 -38.26 -0.86 0.29
CA LYS A 44 -38.61 0.30 -0.53
C LYS A 44 -38.29 0.07 -2.02
N ASP A 45 -37.20 -0.62 -2.28
CA ASP A 45 -36.69 -0.86 -3.62
C ASP A 45 -36.76 -2.37 -3.90
N LYS A 46 -37.85 -2.82 -4.57
CA LYS A 46 -38.11 -4.21 -4.86
C LYS A 46 -37.05 -4.93 -5.73
N LEU A 47 -36.00 -4.19 -6.15
CA LEU A 47 -34.89 -4.68 -6.96
C LEU A 47 -33.70 -5.19 -6.13
N LEU A 48 -33.69 -4.99 -4.81
CA LEU A 48 -32.60 -5.39 -3.92
C LEU A 48 -32.99 -6.68 -3.16
N ASP A 49 -32.89 -7.83 -3.82
CA ASP A 49 -32.88 -9.13 -3.13
C ASP A 49 -31.46 -9.34 -2.56
N VAL A 50 -31.23 -8.81 -1.35
CA VAL A 50 -29.91 -8.86 -0.71
C VAL A 50 -29.89 -10.01 0.27
N ASP A 51 -29.33 -11.14 -0.13
CA ASP A 51 -29.13 -12.31 0.72
C ASP A 51 -27.93 -12.11 1.65
N VAL A 52 -28.11 -11.30 2.71
CA VAL A 52 -27.10 -11.01 3.72
C VAL A 52 -27.59 -11.39 5.12
N SER A 53 -26.69 -11.94 5.90
CA SER A 53 -26.98 -12.37 7.27
C SER A 53 -26.45 -11.40 8.33
N LEU A 54 -26.86 -11.61 9.57
CA LEU A 54 -26.26 -10.91 10.71
C LEU A 54 -24.75 -11.19 10.80
N GLN A 55 -24.29 -12.42 10.47
CA GLN A 55 -22.86 -12.73 10.44
C GLN A 55 -22.12 -11.85 9.45
N ASP A 56 -22.64 -11.65 8.24
CA ASP A 56 -21.99 -10.80 7.23
C ASP A 56 -21.87 -9.36 7.72
N MET A 57 -22.88 -8.85 8.43
CA MET A 57 -22.84 -7.52 9.04
C MET A 57 -21.81 -7.44 10.18
N ILE A 58 -21.70 -8.50 11.01
CA ILE A 58 -20.69 -8.53 12.10
C ILE A 58 -19.27 -8.58 11.51
N ILE A 59 -19.04 -9.21 10.37
CA ILE A 59 -17.74 -9.18 9.68
C ILE A 59 -17.34 -7.74 9.34
N LEU A 60 -18.26 -6.93 8.82
CA LEU A 60 -18.02 -5.51 8.51
C LEU A 60 -17.70 -4.71 9.77
N GLU A 61 -18.45 -4.92 10.85
CA GLU A 61 -18.19 -4.24 12.13
C GLU A 61 -16.86 -4.69 12.76
N LEU A 62 -16.49 -5.97 12.62
CA LEU A 62 -15.21 -6.50 13.10
C LEU A 62 -14.04 -5.88 12.33
N LEU A 63 -14.13 -5.74 11.00
CA LEU A 63 -13.14 -5.05 10.18
C LEU A 63 -12.96 -3.60 10.61
N SER A 64 -14.08 -2.87 10.78
CA SER A 64 -14.07 -1.48 11.21
C SER A 64 -13.46 -1.32 12.61
N TRP A 65 -13.87 -2.15 13.57
CA TRP A 65 -13.28 -2.14 14.90
C TRP A 65 -11.80 -2.47 14.90
N PHE A 66 -11.41 -3.49 14.15
CA PHE A 66 -10.01 -3.95 14.08
C PHE A 66 -9.10 -2.83 13.58
N LYS A 67 -9.50 -2.15 12.49
CA LYS A 67 -8.71 -1.07 11.91
C LYS A 67 -8.68 0.19 12.76
N ASN A 68 -9.81 0.61 13.30
CA ASN A 68 -9.92 1.94 13.90
C ASN A 68 -9.59 1.95 15.41
N TYR A 69 -9.70 0.78 16.10
CA TYR A 69 -9.58 0.74 17.56
C TYR A 69 -8.64 -0.33 18.09
N PHE A 70 -8.35 -1.39 17.33
CA PHE A 70 -7.62 -2.53 17.87
C PHE A 70 -6.19 -2.64 17.40
N PHE A 71 -5.90 -2.43 16.13
CA PHE A 71 -4.60 -2.67 15.55
C PHE A 71 -4.04 -1.41 14.88
N THR A 72 -2.74 -1.16 15.00
CA THR A 72 -2.07 0.04 14.49
C THR A 72 -1.13 -0.29 13.35
N TRP A 73 -1.22 0.45 12.26
CA TRP A 73 -0.26 0.35 11.15
C TRP A 73 1.06 1.02 11.50
N VAL A 74 2.17 0.39 11.13
CA VAL A 74 3.52 0.90 11.37
C VAL A 74 4.34 0.85 10.08
N ASP A 75 4.62 2.00 9.51
CA ASP A 75 5.58 2.12 8.41
C ASP A 75 7.02 2.02 8.93
N CYS A 76 7.34 2.87 9.91
CA CYS A 76 8.61 2.91 10.60
C CYS A 76 8.38 3.07 12.11
N MET A 77 9.30 2.53 12.91
CA MET A 77 9.27 2.69 14.36
C MET A 77 9.78 4.09 14.74
N GLU A 78 9.17 4.71 15.73
CA GLU A 78 9.74 5.90 16.34
C GLU A 78 11.07 5.56 17.04
N CYS A 79 12.01 6.49 17.04
CA CYS A 79 13.30 6.30 17.70
C CYS A 79 13.11 6.11 19.20
N LYS A 80 13.60 4.99 19.73
CA LYS A 80 13.54 4.69 21.17
C LYS A 80 14.38 5.62 22.03
N HIS A 81 15.39 6.30 21.43
CA HIS A 81 16.30 7.17 22.15
C HIS A 81 15.81 8.61 22.23
N CYS A 82 15.32 9.20 21.13
CA CYS A 82 14.95 10.62 21.07
C CYS A 82 13.51 10.86 20.60
N GLY A 83 12.72 9.84 20.32
CA GLY A 83 11.35 9.97 19.79
C GLY A 83 11.27 10.46 18.33
N GLY A 84 12.42 10.66 17.67
CA GLY A 84 12.48 11.17 16.31
C GLY A 84 12.09 10.15 15.26
N GLU A 85 11.82 10.62 14.04
CA GLU A 85 11.51 9.78 12.89
C GLU A 85 12.68 8.86 12.52
N THR A 86 12.34 7.64 12.10
CA THR A 86 13.33 6.67 11.64
C THR A 86 13.04 6.23 10.20
N ALA A 87 14.03 5.65 9.54
CA ALA A 87 13.88 5.00 8.25
C ALA A 87 14.47 3.60 8.30
N PHE A 88 13.91 2.67 7.50
CA PHE A 88 14.50 1.34 7.34
C PHE A 88 15.96 1.47 6.89
N SER A 89 16.84 0.71 7.52
CA SER A 89 18.26 0.65 7.17
C SER A 89 18.63 -0.74 6.63
N HIS A 90 18.49 -1.77 7.45
CA HIS A 90 18.83 -3.15 7.07
C HIS A 90 18.17 -4.16 8.00
N MET A 91 18.27 -5.44 7.64
CA MET A 91 17.81 -6.55 8.48
C MET A 91 18.84 -6.86 9.56
N SER A 92 18.39 -7.07 10.80
CA SER A 92 19.28 -7.45 11.89
C SER A 92 19.86 -8.86 11.67
N THR A 93 21.16 -8.98 11.94
CA THR A 93 21.86 -10.27 12.04
C THR A 93 22.26 -10.58 13.48
N ASP A 94 21.86 -9.75 14.46
CA ASP A 94 22.20 -9.93 15.86
C ASP A 94 21.43 -11.13 16.47
N PRO A 95 22.13 -12.22 16.89
CA PRO A 95 21.47 -13.38 17.46
C PRO A 95 20.66 -13.07 18.74
N LYS A 96 21.05 -12.02 19.50
CA LYS A 96 20.32 -11.63 20.72
C LYS A 96 18.95 -11.05 20.41
N LEU A 97 18.80 -10.36 19.29
CA LEU A 97 17.52 -9.83 18.83
C LEU A 97 16.68 -10.94 18.17
N LEU A 98 17.31 -11.83 17.39
CA LEU A 98 16.64 -12.91 16.66
C LEU A 98 16.04 -14.02 17.55
N VAL A 99 16.27 -13.98 18.85
CA VAL A 99 15.58 -14.85 19.82
C VAL A 99 14.07 -14.62 19.85
N TYR A 100 13.62 -13.40 19.55
CA TYR A 100 12.20 -13.03 19.65
C TYR A 100 11.43 -13.23 18.33
N THR A 101 12.11 -13.20 17.21
CA THR A 101 11.54 -13.44 15.87
C THR A 101 12.66 -13.63 14.85
N GLU A 102 12.40 -14.43 13.82
CA GLU A 102 13.36 -14.68 12.74
C GLU A 102 13.67 -13.44 11.89
N ARG A 103 12.83 -12.42 11.96
CA ARG A 103 12.92 -11.23 11.10
C ARG A 103 12.81 -9.96 11.92
N ILE A 104 13.88 -9.16 11.95
CA ILE A 104 13.92 -7.86 12.63
C ILE A 104 14.49 -6.82 11.67
N GLU A 105 13.71 -5.80 11.39
CA GLU A 105 14.15 -4.62 10.64
C GLU A 105 14.84 -3.64 11.61
N LEU A 106 15.99 -3.12 11.24
CA LEU A 106 16.66 -2.04 11.96
C LEU A 106 16.35 -0.72 11.27
N HIS A 107 15.75 0.19 12.02
CA HIS A 107 15.38 1.52 11.55
C HIS A 107 16.35 2.55 12.17
N ARG A 108 17.02 3.32 11.32
CA ARG A 108 17.96 4.35 11.77
C ARG A 108 17.23 5.68 12.02
N CYS A 109 17.44 6.27 13.17
CA CYS A 109 16.92 7.59 13.49
C CYS A 109 17.57 8.67 12.61
N ARG A 110 16.76 9.59 12.13
CA ARG A 110 17.21 10.70 11.29
C ARG A 110 17.88 11.82 12.08
N SER A 111 17.56 11.94 13.37
CA SER A 111 18.07 13.00 14.26
C SER A 111 19.29 12.58 15.05
N CYS A 112 19.23 11.44 15.75
CA CYS A 112 20.32 10.98 16.63
C CYS A 112 21.14 9.82 16.05
N HIS A 113 20.75 9.30 14.88
CA HIS A 113 21.39 8.20 14.15
C HIS A 113 21.38 6.83 14.86
N GLU A 114 20.74 6.72 16.02
CA GLU A 114 20.59 5.46 16.75
C GLU A 114 19.62 4.50 16.04
N PHE A 115 19.82 3.19 16.24
CA PHE A 115 18.99 2.16 15.65
C PHE A 115 17.85 1.77 16.56
N THR A 116 16.66 1.65 15.99
CA THR A 116 15.46 1.11 16.64
C THR A 116 15.05 -0.19 15.94
N PRO A 117 15.00 -1.33 16.65
CA PRO A 117 14.54 -2.58 16.05
C PRO A 117 13.02 -2.58 15.88
N PHE A 118 12.58 -3.09 14.73
CA PHE A 118 11.19 -3.41 14.43
C PHE A 118 11.06 -4.91 14.20
N PRO A 119 10.73 -5.68 15.25
CA PRO A 119 10.50 -7.12 15.14
C PRO A 119 9.22 -7.39 14.32
N ARG A 120 9.34 -8.28 13.35
CA ARG A 120 8.23 -8.74 12.51
C ARG A 120 7.68 -10.05 13.11
N TYR A 121 6.81 -9.91 14.10
CA TYR A 121 6.27 -11.04 14.85
C TYR A 121 5.29 -11.87 14.03
N THR A 122 5.43 -13.21 14.13
CA THR A 122 4.46 -14.20 13.65
C THR A 122 3.68 -14.85 14.79
N ASP A 123 4.18 -14.74 16.03
CA ASP A 123 3.52 -15.25 17.23
C ASP A 123 2.29 -14.38 17.57
N LEU A 124 1.13 -15.00 17.52
CA LEU A 124 -0.15 -14.35 17.78
C LEU A 124 -0.33 -13.92 19.23
N ASN A 125 0.33 -14.56 20.20
CA ASN A 125 0.29 -14.13 21.60
C ASN A 125 0.93 -12.75 21.73
N ILE A 126 2.08 -12.54 21.09
CA ILE A 126 2.78 -11.26 21.06
C ILE A 126 1.97 -10.21 20.28
N LEU A 127 1.35 -10.61 19.16
CA LEU A 127 0.55 -9.70 18.34
C LEU A 127 -0.73 -9.22 19.05
N LEU A 128 -1.38 -10.05 19.86
CA LEU A 128 -2.50 -9.64 20.69
C LEU A 128 -2.12 -8.60 21.78
N GLU A 129 -0.84 -8.59 22.19
CA GLU A 129 -0.33 -7.63 23.17
C GLU A 129 0.17 -6.34 22.48
N THR A 130 0.97 -6.48 21.43
CA THR A 130 1.61 -5.34 20.76
C THR A 130 0.66 -4.56 19.85
N ARG A 131 -0.30 -5.23 19.24
CA ARG A 131 -1.38 -4.69 18.38
C ARG A 131 -0.88 -3.73 17.30
N ARG A 132 0.25 -4.04 16.68
CA ARG A 132 0.85 -3.18 15.67
C ARG A 132 1.69 -3.97 14.69
N GLY A 133 1.78 -3.48 13.47
CA GLY A 133 2.57 -4.10 12.40
C GLY A 133 2.15 -3.61 11.03
N ARG A 134 2.51 -4.37 10.01
CA ARG A 134 2.10 -4.17 8.61
C ARG A 134 1.14 -5.29 8.18
N CYS A 135 0.92 -5.45 6.88
CA CYS A 135 -0.08 -6.37 6.33
C CYS A 135 0.03 -7.80 6.89
N GLY A 136 1.26 -8.32 7.08
CA GLY A 136 1.49 -9.66 7.62
C GLY A 136 0.92 -9.83 9.03
N GLU A 137 1.27 -8.93 9.93
CA GLU A 137 0.79 -8.93 11.32
C GLU A 137 -0.73 -8.64 11.38
N TRP A 138 -1.22 -7.72 10.53
CA TRP A 138 -2.64 -7.38 10.45
C TRP A 138 -3.49 -8.57 10.03
N ALA A 139 -3.19 -9.18 8.89
CA ALA A 139 -3.95 -10.32 8.37
C ALA A 139 -3.86 -11.53 9.29
N ASN A 140 -2.66 -11.81 9.86
CA ASN A 140 -2.47 -12.92 10.80
C ASN A 140 -3.36 -12.76 12.04
N THR A 141 -3.38 -11.56 12.66
CA THR A 141 -4.19 -11.29 13.84
C THR A 141 -5.69 -11.25 13.51
N PHE A 142 -6.08 -10.68 12.36
CA PHE A 142 -7.47 -10.61 11.94
C PHE A 142 -8.05 -11.99 11.64
N THR A 143 -7.26 -12.89 10.99
CA THR A 143 -7.68 -14.28 10.78
C THR A 143 -7.95 -14.98 12.11
N LEU A 144 -7.10 -14.76 13.12
CA LEU A 144 -7.37 -15.26 14.48
C LEU A 144 -8.66 -14.68 15.06
N CYS A 145 -8.93 -13.39 14.89
CA CYS A 145 -10.19 -12.78 15.35
C CYS A 145 -11.41 -13.46 14.71
N CYS A 146 -11.38 -13.73 13.42
CA CYS A 146 -12.44 -14.44 12.71
C CYS A 146 -12.60 -15.87 13.24
N ARG A 147 -11.50 -16.59 13.49
CA ARG A 147 -11.55 -17.92 14.09
C ARG A 147 -12.06 -17.90 15.55
N ALA A 148 -11.71 -16.86 16.30
CA ALA A 148 -12.23 -16.65 17.68
C ALA A 148 -13.73 -16.34 17.69
N MET A 149 -14.30 -15.82 16.60
CA MET A 149 -15.73 -15.68 16.37
C MET A 149 -16.42 -16.99 15.91
N ASN A 150 -15.66 -18.08 15.83
CA ASN A 150 -16.10 -19.42 15.33
C ASN A 150 -16.50 -19.41 13.85
N TRP A 151 -16.00 -18.49 13.06
CA TRP A 151 -16.22 -18.50 11.62
C TRP A 151 -15.13 -19.30 10.91
N ASP A 152 -15.47 -19.96 9.81
CA ASP A 152 -14.46 -20.51 8.92
C ASP A 152 -13.74 -19.34 8.26
N ALA A 153 -12.43 -19.27 8.49
CA ALA A 153 -11.57 -18.22 7.95
C ALA A 153 -10.26 -18.82 7.46
N ARG A 154 -9.64 -18.19 6.48
CA ARG A 154 -8.37 -18.61 5.93
C ARG A 154 -7.45 -17.40 5.70
N PHE A 155 -6.17 -17.62 5.89
CA PHE A 155 -5.11 -16.66 5.63
C PHE A 155 -4.74 -16.74 4.16
N VAL A 156 -4.74 -15.62 3.46
CA VAL A 156 -4.51 -15.54 2.02
C VAL A 156 -3.20 -14.84 1.75
N VAL A 157 -2.39 -15.42 0.88
CA VAL A 157 -1.05 -14.97 0.52
C VAL A 157 -0.99 -14.72 -0.98
N GLU A 158 -0.67 -13.52 -1.36
CA GLU A 158 -0.31 -13.12 -2.72
C GLU A 158 1.21 -13.11 -2.86
N GLU A 159 1.73 -13.67 -3.92
CA GLU A 159 3.18 -13.88 -4.13
C GLU A 159 3.99 -12.59 -4.05
N ASN A 160 3.48 -11.48 -4.58
CA ASN A 160 4.16 -10.21 -4.69
C ASN A 160 4.01 -9.32 -3.43
N ASP A 161 3.86 -9.96 -2.23
CA ASP A 161 3.99 -9.29 -0.93
C ASP A 161 2.73 -8.56 -0.43
N HIS A 162 1.55 -9.17 -0.57
CA HIS A 162 0.39 -8.78 0.21
C HIS A 162 -0.34 -10.00 0.78
N VAL A 163 -0.97 -9.81 1.93
CA VAL A 163 -1.70 -10.86 2.63
C VAL A 163 -2.98 -10.29 3.24
N TRP A 164 -4.03 -11.12 3.28
CA TRP A 164 -5.32 -10.75 3.84
C TRP A 164 -6.06 -11.97 4.40
N THR A 165 -7.33 -11.84 4.66
CA THR A 165 -8.19 -12.89 5.20
C THR A 165 -9.36 -13.16 4.26
N GLU A 166 -9.83 -14.38 4.17
CA GLU A 166 -11.14 -14.71 3.66
C GLU A 166 -11.98 -15.36 4.75
N VAL A 167 -13.27 -15.01 4.79
CA VAL A 167 -14.26 -15.53 5.73
C VAL A 167 -15.40 -16.18 4.96
N TYR A 168 -15.79 -17.39 5.35
CA TYR A 168 -16.89 -18.09 4.68
C TYR A 168 -18.25 -17.57 5.16
N SER A 169 -19.03 -17.01 4.27
CA SER A 169 -20.43 -16.67 4.52
C SER A 169 -21.31 -17.89 4.34
N ILE A 170 -21.96 -18.33 5.41
CA ILE A 170 -22.89 -19.47 5.37
C ILE A 170 -24.12 -19.12 4.53
N THR A 171 -24.60 -17.90 4.61
CA THR A 171 -25.79 -17.42 3.88
C THR A 171 -25.52 -17.32 2.41
N GLN A 172 -24.40 -16.67 2.01
CA GLN A 172 -24.03 -16.51 0.62
C GLN A 172 -23.36 -17.77 0.04
N LYS A 173 -23.02 -18.77 0.86
CA LYS A 173 -22.35 -20.04 0.49
C LYS A 173 -21.06 -19.83 -0.31
N ARG A 174 -20.31 -18.76 0.00
CA ARG A 174 -19.05 -18.41 -0.65
C ARG A 174 -18.06 -17.76 0.32
N TRP A 175 -16.83 -17.66 -0.10
CA TRP A 175 -15.79 -16.94 0.63
C TRP A 175 -15.90 -15.43 0.35
N LEU A 176 -15.87 -14.64 1.42
CA LEU A 176 -15.81 -13.19 1.35
C LEU A 176 -14.36 -12.74 1.56
N HIS A 177 -13.87 -11.94 0.64
CA HIS A 177 -12.61 -11.24 0.78
C HIS A 177 -12.69 -10.23 1.92
N CYS A 178 -11.70 -10.22 2.84
CA CYS A 178 -11.62 -9.33 3.98
C CYS A 178 -10.19 -8.80 4.14
N ASP A 179 -9.95 -7.54 3.80
CA ASP A 179 -8.65 -6.91 4.05
C ASP A 179 -8.74 -5.96 5.25
N PRO A 180 -8.19 -6.35 6.42
CA PRO A 180 -8.24 -5.51 7.61
C PRO A 180 -7.39 -4.24 7.48
N CYS A 181 -6.34 -4.24 6.65
CA CYS A 181 -5.50 -3.07 6.43
C CYS A 181 -6.28 -1.93 5.77
N GLU A 182 -7.20 -2.29 4.88
CA GLU A 182 -8.00 -1.36 4.10
C GLU A 182 -9.42 -1.16 4.67
N ASN A 183 -9.85 -1.99 5.65
CA ASN A 183 -11.23 -2.04 6.16
C ASN A 183 -12.23 -2.28 5.02
N ILE A 184 -11.94 -3.24 4.17
CA ILE A 184 -12.78 -3.59 3.03
C ILE A 184 -13.22 -5.04 3.09
N CYS A 185 -14.42 -5.29 2.57
CA CYS A 185 -15.01 -6.60 2.44
C CYS A 185 -15.59 -6.78 1.05
N ASP A 186 -15.41 -7.98 0.48
CA ASP A 186 -15.99 -8.41 -0.81
C ASP A 186 -15.61 -7.52 -2.01
N THR A 187 -14.37 -7.03 -2.02
CA THR A 187 -13.77 -6.24 -3.09
C THR A 187 -12.48 -6.88 -3.60
N PRO A 188 -12.53 -8.11 -4.13
CA PRO A 188 -11.31 -8.88 -4.44
C PRO A 188 -10.48 -8.27 -5.58
N LEU A 189 -11.08 -7.51 -6.50
CA LEU A 189 -10.38 -6.92 -7.64
C LEU A 189 -9.59 -5.65 -7.28
N ILE A 190 -9.68 -5.15 -6.04
CA ILE A 190 -8.98 -3.93 -5.61
C ILE A 190 -7.47 -4.01 -5.83
N TYR A 191 -6.88 -5.18 -5.70
CA TYR A 191 -5.43 -5.37 -5.89
C TYR A 191 -5.01 -5.24 -7.34
N GLU A 192 -5.79 -5.80 -8.27
CA GLU A 192 -5.53 -5.71 -9.70
C GLU A 192 -5.89 -4.31 -10.24
N THR A 193 -7.10 -3.83 -9.96
CA THR A 193 -7.62 -2.58 -10.55
C THR A 193 -7.28 -1.35 -9.71
N GLY A 194 -7.43 -1.42 -8.39
CA GLY A 194 -7.18 -0.31 -7.47
C GLY A 194 -5.71 -0.06 -7.18
N TRP A 195 -4.89 -1.11 -7.12
CA TRP A 195 -3.47 -1.00 -6.79
C TRP A 195 -2.54 -1.27 -7.97
N ASN A 196 -3.09 -1.57 -9.12
CA ASN A 196 -2.34 -1.92 -10.33
C ASN A 196 -1.35 -3.09 -10.15
N LYS A 197 -1.73 -4.08 -9.33
CA LYS A 197 -0.89 -5.26 -9.11
C LYS A 197 -1.01 -6.26 -10.25
N ASN A 198 0.11 -6.84 -10.62
CA ASN A 198 0.19 -7.95 -11.56
C ASN A 198 -0.01 -9.29 -10.83
N ILE A 199 -1.25 -9.66 -10.56
CA ILE A 199 -1.59 -10.90 -9.86
C ILE A 199 -1.11 -12.12 -10.65
N SER A 200 -0.45 -13.06 -9.96
CA SER A 200 0.05 -14.33 -10.51
C SER A 200 -0.37 -15.54 -9.69
N TYR A 201 -0.04 -15.57 -8.40
CA TYR A 201 -0.39 -16.65 -7.48
C TYR A 201 -0.97 -16.07 -6.20
N VAL A 202 -2.18 -16.52 -5.87
CA VAL A 202 -2.86 -16.20 -4.61
C VAL A 202 -3.33 -17.50 -3.98
N ILE A 203 -2.72 -17.86 -2.86
CA ILE A 203 -3.02 -19.13 -2.18
C ILE A 203 -3.64 -18.87 -0.82
N ALA A 204 -4.78 -19.51 -0.57
CA ALA A 204 -5.50 -19.42 0.70
C ALA A 204 -5.23 -20.66 1.56
N TYR A 205 -4.97 -20.43 2.85
CA TYR A 205 -4.60 -21.47 3.82
C TYR A 205 -5.54 -21.43 5.02
N SER A 206 -6.12 -22.57 5.39
CA SER A 206 -6.80 -22.78 6.66
C SER A 206 -6.26 -24.02 7.38
N ALA A 207 -6.83 -24.37 8.53
CA ALA A 207 -6.46 -25.59 9.22
C ALA A 207 -6.81 -26.85 8.40
N GLU A 208 -7.88 -26.82 7.62
CA GLU A 208 -8.44 -27.98 6.92
C GLU A 208 -8.29 -27.92 5.39
N GLU A 209 -7.97 -26.75 4.83
CA GLU A 209 -7.93 -26.53 3.38
C GLU A 209 -6.71 -25.73 2.95
N VAL A 210 -6.30 -25.96 1.73
CA VAL A 210 -5.42 -25.10 0.95
C VAL A 210 -5.98 -25.00 -0.46
N GLN A 211 -6.03 -23.78 -1.02
CA GLN A 211 -6.66 -23.57 -2.33
C GLN A 211 -5.93 -22.46 -3.09
N ASP A 212 -5.74 -22.66 -4.39
CA ASP A 212 -5.39 -21.58 -5.31
C ASP A 212 -6.65 -20.75 -5.61
N VAL A 213 -6.65 -19.51 -5.12
CA VAL A 213 -7.79 -18.59 -5.23
C VAL A 213 -7.52 -17.42 -6.17
N THR A 214 -6.43 -17.48 -6.92
CA THR A 214 -5.96 -16.43 -7.84
C THR A 214 -7.08 -15.91 -8.73
N TRP A 215 -7.94 -16.81 -9.20
CA TRP A 215 -9.03 -16.55 -10.13
C TRP A 215 -10.13 -15.63 -9.58
N ARG A 216 -10.28 -15.56 -8.26
CA ARG A 216 -11.18 -14.60 -7.59
C ARG A 216 -10.65 -13.19 -7.66
N TYR A 217 -9.34 -13.03 -7.73
CA TYR A 217 -8.63 -11.75 -7.56
C TYR A 217 -8.19 -11.12 -8.89
N SER A 218 -8.64 -11.67 -10.01
CA SER A 218 -8.36 -11.11 -11.35
C SER A 218 -9.60 -11.02 -12.22
N SER A 219 -9.67 -9.95 -12.99
CA SER A 219 -10.67 -9.73 -14.04
C SER A 219 -10.26 -10.29 -15.40
N ASN A 220 -9.01 -10.79 -15.53
CA ASN A 220 -8.45 -11.30 -16.78
C ASN A 220 -7.58 -12.54 -16.55
N HIS A 221 -8.21 -13.71 -16.53
CA HIS A 221 -7.55 -14.99 -16.27
C HIS A 221 -6.49 -15.35 -17.33
N LYS A 222 -6.67 -14.91 -18.58
CA LYS A 222 -5.69 -15.15 -19.65
C LYS A 222 -4.37 -14.42 -19.40
N GLU A 223 -4.44 -13.19 -18.87
CA GLU A 223 -3.24 -12.44 -18.51
C GLU A 223 -2.58 -13.01 -17.25
N VAL A 224 -3.36 -13.51 -16.29
CA VAL A 224 -2.85 -14.25 -15.13
C VAL A 224 -2.00 -15.43 -15.58
N LEU A 225 -2.52 -16.29 -16.46
CA LEU A 225 -1.81 -17.47 -16.96
C LEU A 225 -0.45 -17.13 -17.61
N LYS A 226 -0.35 -16.02 -18.31
CA LYS A 226 0.92 -15.57 -18.90
C LYS A 226 1.98 -15.20 -17.85
N ARG A 227 1.56 -14.77 -16.67
CA ARG A 227 2.43 -14.39 -15.55
C ARG A 227 2.87 -15.58 -14.69
N ARG A 228 2.10 -16.67 -14.69
CA ARG A 228 2.36 -17.87 -13.90
C ARG A 228 3.47 -18.71 -14.53
N LYS A 229 4.71 -18.49 -14.10
CA LYS A 229 5.92 -19.12 -14.67
C LYS A 229 6.79 -19.84 -13.63
N ASN A 230 6.40 -19.82 -12.34
CA ASN A 230 7.24 -20.38 -11.26
C ASN A 230 7.18 -21.90 -11.19
N CYS A 231 6.06 -22.51 -11.67
CA CYS A 231 5.87 -23.96 -11.76
C CYS A 231 4.84 -24.27 -12.85
N LEU A 232 4.74 -25.56 -13.22
CA LEU A 232 3.64 -26.02 -14.07
C LEU A 232 2.33 -26.06 -13.28
N GLU A 233 1.21 -25.74 -13.91
CA GLU A 233 -0.11 -25.75 -13.27
C GLU A 233 -0.46 -27.13 -12.67
N ALA A 234 -0.08 -28.21 -13.35
CA ALA A 234 -0.27 -29.57 -12.84
C ALA A 234 0.53 -29.83 -11.56
N GLU A 235 1.80 -29.39 -11.50
CA GLU A 235 2.66 -29.54 -10.31
C GLU A 235 2.11 -28.74 -9.11
N LEU A 236 1.61 -27.52 -9.36
CA LEU A 236 0.96 -26.74 -8.32
C LEU A 236 -0.29 -27.45 -7.79
N LEU A 237 -1.15 -27.91 -8.69
CA LEU A 237 -2.37 -28.63 -8.34
C LEU A 237 -2.06 -29.87 -7.50
N ASP A 238 -1.10 -30.70 -7.94
CA ASP A 238 -0.70 -31.91 -7.21
C ASP A 238 -0.19 -31.57 -5.82
N ALA A 239 0.65 -30.54 -5.67
CA ALA A 239 1.15 -30.09 -4.39
C ALA A 239 0.03 -29.60 -3.45
N LEU A 240 -0.94 -28.83 -3.98
CA LEU A 240 -2.09 -28.36 -3.19
C LEU A 240 -2.99 -29.52 -2.74
N LEU A 241 -3.23 -30.50 -3.62
CA LEU A 241 -3.99 -31.70 -3.31
C LEU A 241 -3.30 -32.53 -2.22
N GLU A 242 -2.00 -32.72 -2.32
CA GLU A 242 -1.22 -33.44 -1.28
C GLU A 242 -1.31 -32.76 0.08
N ILE A 243 -1.18 -31.43 0.12
CA ILE A 243 -1.29 -30.68 1.38
C ILE A 243 -2.71 -30.77 1.94
N ARG A 244 -3.74 -30.66 1.10
CA ARG A 244 -5.14 -30.79 1.50
C ARG A 244 -5.41 -32.17 2.09
N ASP A 245 -4.97 -33.23 1.42
CA ASP A 245 -5.20 -34.60 1.88
C ASP A 245 -4.54 -34.87 3.23
N LYS A 246 -3.32 -34.33 3.44
CA LYS A 246 -2.65 -34.36 4.75
C LYS A 246 -3.46 -33.64 5.83
N LYS A 247 -4.00 -32.45 5.53
CA LYS A 247 -4.81 -31.66 6.47
C LYS A 247 -6.14 -32.34 6.81
N GLN A 248 -6.74 -33.04 5.88
CA GLN A 248 -8.05 -33.67 6.03
C GLN A 248 -8.00 -35.11 6.53
N LYS A 249 -6.80 -35.67 6.73
CA LYS A 249 -6.61 -37.08 7.08
C LYS A 249 -7.43 -37.51 8.30
N GLU A 250 -7.45 -36.69 9.36
CA GLU A 250 -8.12 -36.99 10.62
C GLU A 250 -9.55 -36.45 10.72
N LEU A 251 -10.08 -35.84 9.65
CA LEU A 251 -11.45 -35.32 9.64
C LEU A 251 -12.48 -36.45 9.42
N SER A 252 -13.69 -36.25 9.97
CA SER A 252 -14.80 -37.13 9.70
C SER A 252 -15.22 -37.10 8.23
N GLU A 253 -15.76 -38.20 7.72
CA GLU A 253 -16.24 -38.29 6.32
C GLU A 253 -17.27 -37.20 5.99
N SER A 254 -18.19 -36.91 6.92
CA SER A 254 -19.18 -35.85 6.75
C SER A 254 -18.54 -34.47 6.63
N ARG A 255 -17.42 -34.19 7.36
CA ARG A 255 -16.69 -32.93 7.23
C ARG A 255 -15.94 -32.86 5.90
N LYS A 256 -15.30 -33.94 5.46
CA LYS A 256 -14.64 -34.03 4.15
C LYS A 256 -15.63 -33.78 3.00
N GLU A 257 -16.80 -34.42 3.08
CA GLU A 257 -17.86 -34.22 2.07
C GLU A 257 -18.34 -32.75 2.02
N TYR A 258 -18.53 -32.15 3.19
CA TYR A 258 -18.89 -30.72 3.28
C TYR A 258 -17.82 -29.82 2.64
N LEU A 259 -16.54 -30.04 2.97
CA LEU A 259 -15.41 -29.27 2.42
C LEU A 259 -15.28 -29.48 0.91
N THR A 260 -15.49 -30.72 0.43
CA THR A 260 -15.46 -31.01 -1.00
C THR A 260 -16.57 -30.26 -1.76
N LYS A 261 -17.83 -30.28 -1.24
CA LYS A 261 -18.92 -29.52 -1.83
C LYS A 261 -18.62 -28.03 -1.89
N ARG A 262 -18.06 -27.48 -0.80
CA ARG A 262 -17.68 -26.08 -0.72
C ARG A 262 -16.60 -25.72 -1.73
N MET A 263 -15.57 -26.54 -1.86
CA MET A 263 -14.49 -26.37 -2.82
C MET A 263 -15.02 -26.44 -4.27
N LEU A 264 -15.92 -27.38 -4.58
CA LEU A 264 -16.51 -27.44 -5.92
C LEU A 264 -17.32 -26.20 -6.26
N MET A 265 -18.09 -25.64 -5.32
CA MET A 265 -18.81 -24.37 -5.52
C MET A 265 -17.84 -23.22 -5.77
N GLU A 266 -16.73 -23.18 -5.05
CA GLU A 266 -15.69 -22.18 -5.23
C GLU A 266 -15.00 -22.29 -6.59
N VAL A 267 -14.68 -23.50 -7.04
CA VAL A 267 -14.12 -23.73 -8.39
C VAL A 267 -15.08 -23.26 -9.49
N VAL A 268 -16.39 -23.48 -9.30
CA VAL A 268 -17.41 -22.97 -10.24
C VAL A 268 -17.42 -21.43 -10.27
N GLU A 269 -17.26 -20.77 -9.11
CA GLU A 269 -17.08 -19.30 -9.05
C GLU A 269 -15.89 -18.83 -9.91
N PHE A 270 -14.79 -19.57 -9.89
CA PHE A 270 -13.57 -19.24 -10.62
C PHE A 270 -13.67 -19.37 -12.14
N LEU A 271 -14.67 -20.07 -12.66
CA LEU A 271 -14.90 -20.18 -14.11
C LEU A 271 -15.39 -18.88 -14.75
N VAL A 272 -15.85 -17.94 -13.94
CA VAL A 272 -16.39 -16.67 -14.41
C VAL A 272 -15.50 -15.51 -13.98
N GLU A 273 -14.92 -14.83 -14.96
CA GLU A 273 -14.15 -13.60 -14.71
C GLU A 273 -15.04 -12.52 -14.09
N LYS A 274 -14.59 -11.93 -12.99
CA LYS A 274 -15.30 -10.82 -12.33
C LYS A 274 -15.10 -9.54 -13.13
N LYS A 275 -16.12 -8.72 -13.20
CA LYS A 275 -16.02 -7.38 -13.79
C LYS A 275 -15.71 -6.37 -12.70
N PRO A 276 -14.69 -5.50 -12.89
CA PRO A 276 -14.42 -4.41 -11.97
C PRO A 276 -15.61 -3.48 -11.82
N ASN A 277 -15.79 -2.93 -10.64
CA ASN A 277 -16.75 -1.89 -10.32
C ASN A 277 -16.03 -0.65 -9.73
N ASP A 278 -16.75 0.43 -9.48
CA ASP A 278 -16.16 1.69 -8.96
C ASP A 278 -15.48 1.53 -7.59
N VAL A 279 -15.94 0.55 -6.79
CA VAL A 279 -15.34 0.29 -5.47
C VAL A 279 -13.98 -0.40 -5.60
N ASP A 280 -13.81 -1.26 -6.61
CA ASP A 280 -12.56 -1.95 -6.90
C ASP A 280 -11.45 -0.99 -7.38
N ASN A 281 -11.80 0.20 -7.87
CA ASN A 281 -10.85 1.20 -8.36
C ASN A 281 -10.22 2.06 -7.26
N LYS A 282 -10.50 1.79 -5.99
CA LYS A 282 -9.91 2.55 -4.89
C LYS A 282 -8.43 2.22 -4.72
N GLY A 283 -7.61 3.26 -4.65
CA GLY A 283 -6.19 3.12 -4.32
C GLY A 283 -5.98 2.63 -2.88
N ARG A 284 -4.80 2.09 -2.60
CA ARG A 284 -4.42 1.62 -1.27
C ARG A 284 -4.38 2.76 -0.26
N ILE A 285 -5.03 2.60 0.89
CA ILE A 285 -5.03 3.61 1.96
C ILE A 285 -3.98 3.32 3.06
N SER A 286 -3.61 2.07 3.29
CA SER A 286 -2.56 1.71 4.25
C SER A 286 -1.15 1.98 3.72
N GLY A 287 -0.24 2.39 4.58
CA GLY A 287 1.14 2.71 4.25
C GLY A 287 1.37 4.15 3.80
N SER A 288 2.61 4.63 3.94
CA SER A 288 3.01 5.96 3.47
C SER A 288 2.98 6.07 1.95
N ALA A 289 2.84 7.29 1.42
CA ALA A 289 2.89 7.52 -0.02
C ALA A 289 4.18 6.99 -0.66
N ALA A 290 5.33 7.20 -0.01
CA ALA A 290 6.62 6.68 -0.46
C ALA A 290 6.63 5.14 -0.52
N TRP A 291 6.08 4.48 0.50
CA TRP A 291 6.00 3.02 0.55
C TRP A 291 5.08 2.45 -0.54
N LYS A 292 3.91 3.07 -0.78
CA LYS A 292 3.00 2.67 -1.87
C LYS A 292 3.62 2.87 -3.25
N LEU A 293 4.37 3.96 -3.42
CA LEU A 293 5.02 4.31 -4.67
C LEU A 293 6.11 3.28 -5.06
N THR A 294 6.98 2.88 -4.11
CA THR A 294 8.03 1.88 -4.36
C THR A 294 7.46 0.53 -4.80
N ARG A 295 6.18 0.29 -4.56
CA ARG A 295 5.46 -0.96 -4.91
C ARG A 295 4.57 -0.82 -6.15
N GLY A 296 4.52 0.36 -6.76
CA GLY A 296 3.64 0.63 -7.90
C GLY A 296 2.13 0.59 -7.57
N GLU A 297 1.76 0.73 -6.29
CA GLU A 297 0.39 0.60 -5.78
C GLU A 297 -0.38 1.94 -5.72
N ILE A 298 0.16 2.99 -6.31
CA ILE A 298 -0.56 4.26 -6.47
C ILE A 298 -1.17 4.29 -7.86
N GLN A 299 -2.50 4.25 -7.93
CA GLN A 299 -3.19 4.63 -9.16
C GLN A 299 -3.11 6.14 -9.33
N SER A 300 -2.53 6.59 -10.44
CA SER A 300 -2.78 7.92 -10.95
C SER A 300 -3.81 7.82 -12.07
N GLU A 301 -4.95 8.47 -11.95
CA GLU A 301 -5.82 8.81 -13.10
C GLU A 301 -5.11 9.73 -14.10
N VAL A 302 -3.91 10.17 -13.76
CA VAL A 302 -3.03 11.01 -14.56
C VAL A 302 -2.03 10.12 -15.28
N LYS A 303 -1.80 10.36 -16.56
CA LYS A 303 -0.68 9.78 -17.31
C LYS A 303 0.60 9.98 -16.50
N SER A 304 1.06 8.95 -15.81
CA SER A 304 2.27 9.02 -14.99
C SER A 304 3.47 9.24 -15.90
N HIS A 305 4.15 10.35 -15.70
CA HIS A 305 5.35 10.65 -16.47
C HIS A 305 6.58 10.09 -15.75
N ILE A 306 7.38 9.32 -16.50
CA ILE A 306 8.70 8.87 -16.04
C ILE A 306 9.75 9.56 -16.91
N TRP A 307 10.61 10.32 -16.26
CA TRP A 307 11.74 10.95 -16.93
C TRP A 307 12.81 9.89 -17.21
N SER A 308 12.74 9.26 -18.41
CA SER A 308 13.68 8.22 -18.82
C SER A 308 14.93 8.86 -19.42
N ILE A 309 16.07 8.65 -18.77
CA ILE A 309 17.36 9.24 -19.14
C ILE A 309 18.21 8.19 -19.91
N HIS A 310 18.12 8.23 -21.22
CA HIS A 310 18.88 7.33 -22.08
C HIS A 310 20.28 7.85 -22.36
N SER A 311 21.25 6.95 -22.55
CA SER A 311 22.65 7.27 -22.87
C SER A 311 22.82 8.14 -24.12
N ASN A 312 21.86 8.05 -25.06
CA ASN A 312 21.86 8.86 -26.29
C ASN A 312 21.56 10.35 -26.03
N TYR A 313 21.06 10.71 -24.84
CA TYR A 313 20.76 12.09 -24.47
C TYR A 313 21.96 12.80 -23.83
N ILE A 314 22.93 12.01 -23.35
CA ILE A 314 24.08 12.49 -22.61
C ILE A 314 25.26 12.60 -23.57
N GLY A 315 25.62 13.83 -23.94
CA GLY A 315 26.79 14.12 -24.72
C GLY A 315 28.06 14.27 -23.86
N ASP A 316 28.94 15.16 -24.27
CA ASP A 316 30.24 15.41 -23.59
C ASP A 316 30.09 16.11 -22.23
N SER A 317 29.00 16.86 -22.00
CA SER A 317 28.72 17.52 -20.71
C SER A 317 28.44 16.56 -19.59
N LYS A 318 28.02 15.33 -19.91
CA LYS A 318 27.66 14.28 -18.94
C LYS A 318 26.55 14.70 -17.96
N THR A 319 25.75 15.69 -18.33
CA THR A 319 24.77 16.30 -17.44
C THR A 319 23.38 16.34 -18.08
N VAL A 320 22.35 16.03 -17.31
CA VAL A 320 20.94 16.20 -17.68
C VAL A 320 20.26 17.06 -16.62
N THR A 321 19.56 18.10 -17.05
CA THR A 321 18.85 18.99 -16.13
C THR A 321 17.37 19.03 -16.49
N ILE A 322 16.50 18.78 -15.52
CA ILE A 322 15.04 18.91 -15.57
C ILE A 322 14.67 20.09 -14.70
N LYS A 323 13.90 21.04 -15.24
CA LYS A 323 13.48 22.25 -14.54
C LYS A 323 11.98 22.45 -14.68
N TYR A 324 11.35 23.07 -13.69
CA TYR A 324 9.95 23.49 -13.76
C TYR A 324 9.81 24.98 -13.41
N CYS A 325 9.07 25.71 -14.25
CA CYS A 325 8.69 27.09 -14.05
C CYS A 325 7.20 27.16 -13.70
N CYS A 326 6.88 27.53 -12.46
CA CYS A 326 5.50 27.53 -11.97
C CYS A 326 4.67 28.67 -12.56
N SER A 327 5.27 29.83 -12.82
CA SER A 327 4.59 30.99 -13.44
C SER A 327 4.09 30.65 -14.84
N GLN A 328 4.91 30.00 -15.65
CA GLN A 328 4.62 29.63 -17.04
C GLN A 328 3.99 28.23 -17.17
N ASP A 329 3.89 27.48 -16.06
CA ASP A 329 3.38 26.11 -16.01
C ASP A 329 4.03 25.18 -17.02
N LYS A 330 5.36 25.13 -17.03
CA LYS A 330 6.10 24.33 -18.00
C LYS A 330 7.33 23.66 -17.38
N TYR A 331 7.59 22.44 -17.84
CA TYR A 331 8.88 21.77 -17.66
C TYR A 331 9.79 22.03 -18.83
N GLU A 332 11.08 22.06 -18.55
CA GLU A 332 12.17 22.04 -19.51
C GLU A 332 13.15 20.94 -19.10
N CYS A 333 13.46 20.07 -20.03
CA CYS A 333 14.54 19.11 -19.88
C CYS A 333 15.61 19.41 -20.91
N SER A 334 16.84 19.63 -20.45
CA SER A 334 17.99 19.92 -21.31
C SER A 334 19.10 18.89 -21.08
N ALA A 335 19.56 18.34 -22.17
CA ALA A 335 20.79 17.54 -22.29
C ALA A 335 21.49 17.96 -23.59
N ASP A 336 22.75 17.59 -23.80
CA ASP A 336 23.54 18.05 -24.97
C ASP A 336 22.83 17.86 -26.32
N SER A 337 22.02 16.81 -26.44
CA SER A 337 21.37 16.42 -27.70
C SER A 337 19.86 16.63 -27.73
N ILE A 338 19.22 17.01 -26.62
CA ILE A 338 17.75 17.08 -26.54
C ILE A 338 17.31 18.23 -25.64
N SER A 339 16.30 18.97 -26.11
CA SER A 339 15.53 19.92 -25.31
C SER A 339 14.04 19.54 -25.43
N ILE A 340 13.41 19.14 -24.31
CA ILE A 340 11.97 18.86 -24.21
C ILE A 340 11.32 20.04 -23.47
N ASN A 341 10.36 20.70 -24.10
CA ASN A 341 9.64 21.84 -23.53
C ASN A 341 8.13 21.60 -23.60
N GLY A 342 7.37 22.07 -22.63
CA GLY A 342 5.93 22.27 -22.79
C GLY A 342 4.99 21.31 -22.06
N MET A 343 5.43 20.54 -21.05
CA MET A 343 4.51 19.82 -20.15
C MET A 343 4.09 20.72 -18.99
N ASP A 344 2.80 20.69 -18.63
CA ASP A 344 2.28 21.33 -17.42
C ASP A 344 2.73 20.62 -16.14
N TRP A 345 2.45 21.20 -14.97
CA TRP A 345 2.86 20.67 -13.67
C TRP A 345 2.42 19.21 -13.44
N SER A 346 1.23 18.84 -13.90
CA SER A 346 0.67 17.51 -13.70
C SER A 346 1.20 16.50 -14.70
N SER A 347 1.39 16.92 -15.94
CA SER A 347 1.91 16.07 -17.03
C SER A 347 3.38 15.68 -16.85
N GLY A 348 4.19 16.53 -16.16
CA GLY A 348 5.58 16.23 -15.84
C GLY A 348 5.77 15.50 -14.51
N ALA A 349 4.71 15.27 -13.75
CA ALA A 349 4.72 14.54 -12.51
C ALA A 349 4.46 13.03 -12.74
N PHE A 350 5.05 12.18 -11.90
CA PHE A 350 4.73 10.76 -11.87
C PHE A 350 3.38 10.50 -11.23
N SER A 351 3.09 11.18 -10.10
CA SER A 351 1.79 11.12 -9.44
C SER A 351 1.52 12.38 -8.64
N HIS A 352 0.26 12.71 -8.46
CA HIS A 352 -0.17 13.77 -7.56
C HIS A 352 -1.50 13.40 -6.89
N GLU A 353 -1.66 13.81 -5.63
CA GLU A 353 -2.87 13.57 -4.85
C GLU A 353 -3.19 14.81 -4.03
N SER A 354 -4.45 15.24 -4.06
CA SER A 354 -4.97 16.37 -3.27
C SER A 354 -4.14 17.65 -3.37
N VAL A 355 -3.53 17.91 -4.54
CA VAL A 355 -2.82 19.16 -4.86
C VAL A 355 -3.33 19.73 -6.17
N PHE A 356 -3.12 21.04 -6.34
CA PHE A 356 -3.40 21.73 -7.60
C PHE A 356 -2.51 22.97 -7.74
N ARG A 357 -2.32 23.42 -8.97
CA ARG A 357 -1.67 24.70 -9.24
C ARG A 357 -2.69 25.81 -9.11
N LYS A 358 -2.42 26.79 -8.25
CA LYS A 358 -3.21 27.99 -8.07
C LYS A 358 -2.55 29.17 -8.76
N VAL A 359 -3.37 29.97 -9.43
CA VAL A 359 -3.00 31.28 -9.98
C VAL A 359 -3.84 32.35 -9.29
N GLU A 360 -3.19 33.35 -8.73
CA GLU A 360 -3.81 34.50 -8.06
C GLU A 360 -3.58 35.75 -8.89
N GLU A 361 -4.59 36.15 -9.66
CA GLU A 361 -4.53 37.34 -10.54
C GLU A 361 -4.29 38.63 -9.74
N ASP A 362 -4.95 38.76 -8.58
CA ASP A 362 -4.86 39.94 -7.71
C ASP A 362 -3.46 40.15 -7.13
N TRP A 363 -2.81 39.05 -6.74
CA TRP A 363 -1.46 39.04 -6.16
C TRP A 363 -0.38 38.74 -7.19
N LYS A 364 -0.78 38.48 -8.44
CA LYS A 364 0.12 38.06 -9.54
C LYS A 364 1.07 36.91 -9.15
N MET A 365 0.55 35.90 -8.46
CA MET A 365 1.34 34.78 -7.97
C MET A 365 0.82 33.47 -8.53
N ALA A 366 1.74 32.52 -8.80
CA ALA A 366 1.44 31.13 -9.08
C ALA A 366 2.19 30.21 -8.12
N TYR A 367 1.54 29.13 -7.67
CA TYR A 367 2.12 28.12 -6.79
C TYR A 367 1.30 26.82 -6.81
N ILE A 368 1.89 25.72 -6.34
CA ILE A 368 1.17 24.48 -6.12
C ILE A 368 0.87 24.37 -4.62
N CYS A 369 -0.38 24.08 -4.28
CA CYS A 369 -0.84 23.91 -2.90
C CYS A 369 -1.81 22.73 -2.79
N ARG A 370 -2.18 22.42 -1.57
CA ARG A 370 -3.13 21.37 -1.23
C ARG A 370 -4.56 21.79 -1.63
N LYS A 371 -5.43 20.83 -1.93
CA LYS A 371 -6.87 21.08 -2.10
C LYS A 371 -7.50 21.45 -0.76
N ASP A 372 -8.50 22.32 -0.81
CA ASP A 372 -9.27 22.69 0.37
C ASP A 372 -10.00 21.46 0.96
N GLY A 373 -10.08 21.41 2.29
CA GLY A 373 -10.68 20.28 3.02
C GLY A 373 -9.78 19.05 3.18
N GLU A 374 -8.64 18.98 2.50
CA GLU A 374 -7.72 17.83 2.60
C GLU A 374 -6.67 18.05 3.70
N GLU A 375 -6.34 17.04 4.47
CA GLU A 375 -5.32 17.14 5.53
C GLU A 375 -3.90 17.22 4.98
N LYS A 376 -3.64 16.55 3.84
CA LYS A 376 -2.35 16.56 3.14
C LYS A 376 -2.50 16.48 1.64
N GLY A 377 -1.50 16.98 0.92
CA GLY A 377 -1.36 16.83 -0.52
C GLY A 377 0.00 16.27 -0.87
N THR A 378 0.11 15.52 -1.95
CA THR A 378 1.36 14.85 -2.37
C THR A 378 1.62 15.09 -3.85
N LEU A 379 2.89 15.35 -4.20
CA LEU A 379 3.37 15.48 -5.57
C LEU A 379 4.68 14.71 -5.73
N THR A 380 4.78 13.87 -6.75
CA THR A 380 5.90 12.96 -6.94
C THR A 380 6.43 13.01 -8.37
N TRP A 381 7.75 12.97 -8.49
CA TRP A 381 8.49 12.80 -9.76
C TRP A 381 9.27 11.51 -9.73
N LYS A 382 9.37 10.86 -10.88
CA LYS A 382 10.12 9.61 -11.07
C LYS A 382 11.09 9.74 -12.23
N LEU A 383 12.34 9.32 -12.01
CA LEU A 383 13.38 9.29 -13.01
C LEU A 383 13.84 7.84 -13.19
N ASP A 384 13.92 7.38 -14.43
CA ASP A 384 14.58 6.13 -14.81
C ASP A 384 15.98 6.49 -15.34
N VAL A 385 17.00 6.13 -14.56
CA VAL A 385 18.42 6.30 -14.91
C VAL A 385 19.09 4.96 -15.21
N GLY A 386 18.36 3.84 -15.05
CA GLY A 386 18.88 2.48 -15.23
C GLY A 386 19.07 2.08 -16.68
N SER A 387 18.42 2.78 -17.62
CA SER A 387 18.65 2.62 -19.07
C SER A 387 19.94 3.29 -19.55
N ASN A 388 20.67 3.97 -18.66
CA ASN A 388 21.95 4.57 -18.96
C ASN A 388 23.11 3.61 -18.61
N GLN A 389 24.01 3.36 -19.57
CA GLN A 389 25.20 2.53 -19.34
C GLN A 389 26.28 3.23 -18.50
N ARG A 390 26.20 4.56 -18.35
CA ARG A 390 27.08 5.36 -17.50
C ARG A 390 26.50 5.42 -16.10
N GLY A 391 27.27 5.17 -15.07
CA GLY A 391 26.86 5.27 -13.68
C GLY A 391 26.48 6.72 -13.32
N LEU A 392 25.47 6.88 -12.45
CA LEU A 392 25.09 8.19 -11.92
C LEU A 392 26.13 8.64 -10.88
N LYS A 393 26.87 9.70 -11.18
CA LYS A 393 27.92 10.26 -10.31
C LYS A 393 27.35 11.11 -9.18
N SER A 394 26.41 12.02 -9.49
CA SER A 394 25.74 12.87 -8.51
C SER A 394 24.35 13.27 -8.96
N LEU A 395 23.50 13.55 -7.97
CA LEU A 395 22.17 14.12 -8.11
C LEU A 395 22.09 15.40 -7.29
N ASP A 396 21.80 16.53 -7.95
CA ASP A 396 21.55 17.80 -7.30
C ASP A 396 20.09 18.17 -7.50
N VAL A 397 19.38 18.44 -6.39
CA VAL A 397 17.96 18.84 -6.42
C VAL A 397 17.83 20.21 -5.76
N PHE A 398 17.30 21.18 -6.52
CA PHE A 398 16.82 22.44 -5.98
C PHE A 398 15.30 22.41 -5.91
N PHE A 399 14.76 22.74 -4.74
CA PHE A 399 13.33 22.60 -4.43
C PHE A 399 12.85 23.80 -3.60
N ASP A 400 12.26 24.80 -4.26
CA ASP A 400 11.74 25.96 -3.57
C ASP A 400 10.36 25.72 -2.99
N TYR A 401 10.16 26.09 -1.75
CA TYR A 401 8.86 26.05 -1.08
C TYR A 401 8.72 27.18 -0.07
N THR A 402 7.48 27.55 0.21
CA THR A 402 7.13 28.56 1.20
C THR A 402 6.08 28.02 2.15
N THR A 403 6.25 28.27 3.44
CA THR A 403 5.28 27.87 4.47
C THR A 403 4.85 29.07 5.31
N PHE A 404 3.59 29.06 5.71
CA PHE A 404 2.96 30.07 6.55
C PHE A 404 2.37 29.37 7.77
N GLU A 405 2.23 30.08 8.88
CA GLU A 405 1.69 29.55 10.14
C GLU A 405 2.36 28.23 10.53
N ASN A 406 1.61 27.16 10.70
CA ASN A 406 2.12 25.82 10.96
C ASN A 406 2.05 24.90 9.71
N GLY A 407 2.00 25.47 8.52
CA GLY A 407 2.17 24.73 7.26
C GLY A 407 3.54 24.08 7.19
N ALA A 408 3.64 22.91 6.60
CA ALA A 408 4.88 22.16 6.45
C ALA A 408 4.96 21.49 5.08
N VAL A 409 6.18 21.42 4.56
CA VAL A 409 6.53 20.69 3.34
C VAL A 409 7.65 19.71 3.69
N ASP A 410 7.40 18.42 3.45
CA ASP A 410 8.42 17.39 3.58
C ASP A 410 8.81 16.91 2.18
N VAL A 411 10.10 16.93 1.86
CA VAL A 411 10.62 16.44 0.57
C VAL A 411 11.53 15.26 0.81
N THR A 412 11.23 14.13 0.15
CA THR A 412 12.03 12.90 0.19
C THR A 412 12.54 12.55 -1.19
N ILE A 413 13.77 12.09 -1.26
CA ILE A 413 14.45 11.61 -2.46
C ILE A 413 14.87 10.18 -2.20
N CYS A 414 14.29 9.23 -2.93
CA CYS A 414 14.52 7.80 -2.73
C CYS A 414 15.07 7.14 -4.00
N SER A 415 15.99 6.21 -3.82
CA SER A 415 16.36 5.18 -4.78
C SER A 415 15.91 3.80 -4.25
N GLU A 416 16.22 2.72 -4.97
CA GLU A 416 15.98 1.35 -4.50
C GLU A 416 16.75 1.01 -3.21
N HIS A 417 17.83 1.75 -2.94
CA HIS A 417 18.78 1.42 -1.87
C HIS A 417 18.72 2.38 -0.69
N ALA A 418 18.36 3.65 -0.91
CA ALA A 418 18.42 4.69 0.11
C ALA A 418 17.35 5.77 -0.08
N CYS A 419 16.90 6.36 1.04
CA CYS A 419 16.03 7.54 1.05
C CYS A 419 16.72 8.67 1.79
N TYR A 420 16.67 9.87 1.20
CA TYR A 420 17.19 11.11 1.76
C TYR A 420 16.04 12.09 1.96
N ILE A 421 16.15 12.91 2.98
CA ILE A 421 15.20 13.99 3.24
C ILE A 421 15.89 15.31 3.04
N LEU A 422 15.23 16.20 2.32
CA LEU A 422 15.63 17.61 2.30
C LEU A 422 15.48 18.18 3.72
N PRO A 423 16.55 18.67 4.37
CA PRO A 423 16.46 19.23 5.70
C PRO A 423 15.47 20.40 5.74
N LYS A 424 14.75 20.53 6.86
CA LYS A 424 13.76 21.60 7.02
C LYS A 424 14.41 22.99 6.92
N GLY A 425 13.88 23.82 6.03
CA GLY A 425 14.41 25.16 5.74
C GLY A 425 15.48 25.19 4.64
N GLU A 426 16.02 24.04 4.25
CA GLU A 426 16.91 23.94 3.11
C GLU A 426 16.10 23.82 1.81
N LYS A 427 16.65 24.35 0.72
CA LYS A 427 16.05 24.32 -0.61
C LYS A 427 16.89 23.55 -1.62
N GLN A 428 18.02 23.04 -1.21
CA GLN A 428 18.95 22.31 -2.09
C GLN A 428 19.55 21.12 -1.35
N ILE A 429 19.76 20.03 -2.08
CA ILE A 429 20.49 18.85 -1.62
C ILE A 429 21.31 18.29 -2.76
N SER A 430 22.56 17.90 -2.44
CA SER A 430 23.48 17.25 -3.37
C SER A 430 23.82 15.85 -2.85
N LEU A 431 23.59 14.82 -3.66
CA LEU A 431 23.77 13.42 -3.31
C LEU A 431 24.81 12.79 -4.23
N SER A 432 25.89 12.29 -3.67
CA SER A 432 26.99 11.60 -4.40
C SER A 432 27.00 10.09 -4.23
N GLU A 433 26.13 9.53 -3.39
CA GLU A 433 26.11 8.11 -3.04
C GLU A 433 25.02 7.31 -3.79
N MET A 434 24.63 7.77 -5.00
CA MET A 434 23.56 7.15 -5.78
C MET A 434 24.06 6.36 -7.01
N GLN A 435 25.32 5.97 -7.02
CA GLN A 435 26.00 5.34 -8.20
C GLN A 435 25.33 4.06 -8.70
N ALA A 436 24.65 3.32 -7.82
CA ALA A 436 23.93 2.08 -8.18
C ALA A 436 22.44 2.28 -8.43
N ALA A 437 21.92 3.52 -8.33
CA ALA A 437 20.50 3.77 -8.52
C ALA A 437 20.08 3.56 -9.99
N ARG A 438 19.00 2.83 -10.19
CA ARG A 438 18.33 2.68 -11.49
C ARG A 438 17.10 3.55 -11.60
N GLU A 439 16.42 3.73 -10.49
CA GLU A 439 15.25 4.60 -10.37
C GLU A 439 15.44 5.59 -9.22
N ILE A 440 14.98 6.83 -9.42
CA ILE A 440 14.98 7.86 -8.40
C ILE A 440 13.57 8.43 -8.33
N THR A 441 13.08 8.59 -7.09
CA THR A 441 11.77 9.17 -6.83
C THR A 441 11.94 10.37 -5.91
N ILE A 442 11.35 11.52 -6.28
CA ILE A 442 11.30 12.73 -5.46
C ILE A 442 9.84 12.96 -5.09
N THR A 443 9.54 12.99 -3.79
CA THR A 443 8.17 13.17 -3.29
C THR A 443 8.11 14.37 -2.36
N ALA A 444 7.18 15.29 -2.63
CA ALA A 444 6.83 16.39 -1.75
C ALA A 444 5.46 16.14 -1.08
N VAL A 445 5.40 16.32 0.23
CA VAL A 445 4.18 16.21 1.03
C VAL A 445 3.88 17.56 1.67
N LEU A 446 2.72 18.12 1.35
CA LEU A 446 2.21 19.38 1.91
C LEU A 446 1.21 19.05 3.02
N LYS A 447 1.38 19.62 4.20
CA LYS A 447 0.51 19.36 5.37
C LYS A 447 0.44 20.55 6.32
N GLY A 448 -0.38 20.43 7.37
CA GLY A 448 -0.54 21.46 8.40
C GLY A 448 -1.34 22.67 7.92
N GLY A 449 -1.14 23.81 8.54
CA GLY A 449 -1.92 25.03 8.33
C GLY A 449 -2.94 25.28 9.44
N LYS A 450 -3.47 26.50 9.53
CA LYS A 450 -4.49 26.91 10.51
C LYS A 450 -5.63 27.69 9.82
N GLY A 451 -6.85 27.53 10.34
CA GLY A 451 -8.04 28.26 9.90
C GLY A 451 -8.52 27.88 8.49
N ASP A 452 -9.43 28.67 7.95
CA ASP A 452 -10.13 28.38 6.70
C ASP A 452 -9.23 28.35 5.45
N CYS A 453 -8.05 28.97 5.53
CA CYS A 453 -7.06 28.98 4.46
C CYS A 453 -5.88 28.02 4.71
N ALA A 454 -6.03 27.05 5.62
CA ALA A 454 -4.97 26.11 6.01
C ALA A 454 -4.31 25.40 4.81
N TRP A 455 -5.09 25.11 3.78
CA TRP A 455 -4.67 24.46 2.56
C TRP A 455 -3.62 25.26 1.74
N GLN A 456 -3.54 26.58 1.93
CA GLN A 456 -2.58 27.47 1.28
C GLN A 456 -1.30 27.70 2.13
N HIS A 457 -1.23 27.20 3.35
CA HIS A 457 -0.10 27.47 4.24
C HIS A 457 1.15 26.64 3.93
N ALA A 458 1.07 25.68 3.01
CA ALA A 458 2.20 24.99 2.43
C ALA A 458 2.13 25.14 0.90
N GLN A 459 3.14 25.80 0.30
CA GLN A 459 3.16 26.14 -1.11
C GLN A 459 4.47 25.68 -1.75
N LEU A 460 4.39 24.99 -2.87
CA LEU A 460 5.54 24.65 -3.71
C LEU A 460 5.66 25.66 -4.84
N PHE A 461 6.90 26.04 -5.12
CA PHE A 461 7.27 26.77 -6.33
C PHE A 461 6.56 28.12 -6.49
N ARG A 462 6.36 28.86 -5.38
CA ARG A 462 5.70 30.15 -5.38
C ARG A 462 6.49 31.15 -6.19
N GLN A 463 5.88 31.71 -7.24
CA GLN A 463 6.49 32.67 -8.16
C GLN A 463 5.53 33.80 -8.53
N HIS A 464 6.09 34.99 -8.80
CA HIS A 464 5.37 36.05 -9.50
C HIS A 464 5.11 35.62 -10.94
N LEU A 465 3.93 35.98 -11.50
CA LEU A 465 3.53 35.56 -12.85
C LEU A 465 4.49 36.04 -13.96
N ASP A 466 5.20 37.16 -13.72
CA ASP A 466 6.20 37.67 -14.67
C ASP A 466 7.61 37.02 -14.49
N SER A 467 7.77 36.08 -13.53
CA SER A 467 9.06 35.42 -13.29
C SER A 467 9.31 34.36 -14.35
N SER A 468 10.56 34.26 -14.80
CA SER A 468 11.04 33.18 -15.69
C SER A 468 12.04 32.26 -15.01
N GLU A 469 12.16 32.33 -13.68
CA GLU A 469 13.04 31.49 -12.89
C GLU A 469 12.49 30.07 -12.74
N TYR A 470 13.33 29.16 -12.30
CA TYR A 470 12.97 27.76 -12.10
C TYR A 470 13.07 27.39 -10.60
N PRO A 471 11.95 27.43 -9.85
CA PRO A 471 11.91 27.08 -8.43
C PRO A 471 12.06 25.58 -8.16
N PHE A 472 12.10 24.78 -9.21
CA PHE A 472 12.42 23.35 -9.13
C PHE A 472 13.40 22.98 -10.22
N SER A 473 14.48 22.30 -9.82
CA SER A 473 15.40 21.70 -10.78
C SER A 473 16.02 20.42 -10.23
N ILE A 474 16.23 19.48 -11.13
CA ILE A 474 16.96 18.23 -10.90
C ILE A 474 18.11 18.20 -11.87
N THR A 475 19.32 18.08 -11.37
CA THR A 475 20.53 17.93 -12.19
C THR A 475 21.17 16.58 -11.92
N LEU A 476 21.29 15.77 -12.96
CA LEU A 476 21.94 14.45 -12.95
C LEU A 476 23.29 14.58 -13.62
N THR A 477 24.35 14.15 -12.94
CA THR A 477 25.72 14.08 -13.50
C THR A 477 26.14 12.62 -13.60
N PHE A 478 26.61 12.20 -14.75
CA PHE A 478 27.04 10.83 -15.03
C PHE A 478 28.58 10.72 -15.12
N GLU A 479 29.10 9.49 -14.99
CA GLU A 479 30.55 9.19 -15.09
C GLU A 479 31.15 9.41 -16.48
#